data_fc8f2886ba0368ee61abbc86aa10b431
#
_entry.id   fc8f2886ba0368ee61abbc86aa10b431
#
_cell.length_a   1.000
_cell.length_b   1.000
_cell.length_c   1.000
_cell.angle_alpha   90.00
_cell.angle_beta   90.00
_cell.angle_gamma   90.00
#
_symmetry.space_group_name_H-M   'P 1'
#
loop_
_entity.id
_entity.type
_entity.pdbx_description
1 polymer ?
#
loop_
_entity_poly.entity_id
_entity_poly.type
_entity_poly.pdbx_seq_one_letter_code
_entity_poly.pdbx_strand_id
1 'polypeptide(L)'
;APAPNRSLEYIGYIYEDMCQNCSSQTTCFHKKYGPHRLVKLMNKGLKEHYNETDEDFIHQYCLNPEKYLDLVNQYRKDYRKIQRVQEEYKTMKSDLYHQFSLLNHVFHQFSHQLEIGHIEEKHIYEHMEGYHFQLAHLKKYYESQSVYYLEIGIYDITKEEIENEFIPILESYLNETLDVEIMKTPMHQLGYTYLVLKHHTRYFVQYGVCQCAKESIACGDSYMIFSMNENDYFALSDGMGQGQKASDDSKLTLDVMKQLIKNGISLDDTIQSVNALLKIKNRNDMFTTMDMMEINLVSGMTTFIKYGACPTYILRDHEIIEVESKTLPMGIVSPLETVIQKQTLKENDIIFMVSDGFSGHFYEFLKENEYLIGDDHPKNIAHLLMSLANDEQRNDDMTIMVLKLCKQ
;
A
#
# COMPACT_ATOMS: atom_id res chain seq x y z
N ALA A 1 -20.01 -9.94 -13.52
CA ALA A 1 -20.11 -10.32 -14.94
C ALA A 1 -19.44 -9.22 -15.77
N PRO A 2 -18.58 -9.56 -16.76
CA PRO A 2 -18.00 -8.57 -17.63
C PRO A 2 -19.15 -7.81 -18.33
N ALA A 3 -19.00 -6.47 -18.42
CA ALA A 3 -19.98 -5.66 -19.13
C ALA A 3 -20.16 -6.22 -20.55
N PRO A 4 -21.41 -6.42 -21.03
CA PRO A 4 -21.66 -7.00 -22.32
C PRO A 4 -20.90 -6.19 -23.38
N ASN A 5 -20.26 -6.92 -24.30
CA ASN A 5 -19.51 -6.29 -25.39
C ASN A 5 -20.52 -5.67 -26.37
N ARG A 6 -20.94 -4.44 -26.05
CA ARG A 6 -21.99 -3.72 -26.81
C ARG A 6 -21.65 -3.50 -28.27
N SER A 7 -20.36 -3.60 -28.65
CA SER A 7 -20.01 -3.58 -30.05
C SER A 7 -20.63 -4.74 -30.84
N LEU A 8 -20.80 -5.91 -30.20
CA LEU A 8 -21.45 -7.07 -30.82
C LEU A 8 -22.97 -6.86 -31.02
N GLU A 9 -23.64 -6.14 -30.09
CA GLU A 9 -25.05 -5.77 -30.24
C GLU A 9 -25.24 -4.87 -31.47
N TYR A 10 -24.41 -3.83 -31.61
CA TYR A 10 -24.48 -2.94 -32.76
C TYR A 10 -24.11 -3.60 -34.08
N ILE A 11 -23.15 -4.54 -34.04
CA ILE A 11 -22.85 -5.38 -35.20
C ILE A 11 -24.06 -6.22 -35.58
N GLY A 12 -24.80 -6.76 -34.59
CA GLY A 12 -26.06 -7.46 -34.76
C GLY A 12 -27.11 -6.61 -35.47
N TYR A 13 -27.32 -5.38 -35.01
CA TYR A 13 -28.27 -4.45 -35.63
C TYR A 13 -27.89 -4.08 -37.09
N ILE A 14 -26.62 -3.83 -37.36
CA ILE A 14 -26.15 -3.58 -38.74
C ILE A 14 -26.41 -4.80 -39.62
N TYR A 15 -26.19 -6.02 -39.08
CA TYR A 15 -26.44 -7.26 -39.79
C TYR A 15 -27.93 -7.46 -40.08
N GLU A 16 -28.79 -7.26 -39.09
CA GLU A 16 -30.25 -7.40 -39.21
C GLU A 16 -30.83 -6.41 -40.24
N ASP A 17 -30.43 -5.14 -40.16
CA ASP A 17 -30.98 -4.06 -41.00
C ASP A 17 -30.50 -4.12 -42.47
N MET A 18 -29.30 -4.67 -42.72
CA MET A 18 -28.68 -4.60 -44.04
C MET A 18 -28.35 -5.95 -44.67
N CYS A 19 -27.97 -6.95 -43.85
CA CYS A 19 -27.35 -8.16 -44.38
C CYS A 19 -28.25 -9.38 -44.30
N GLN A 20 -29.15 -9.44 -43.33
CA GLN A 20 -29.97 -10.64 -43.04
C GLN A 20 -30.81 -11.08 -44.26
N ASN A 21 -31.42 -10.13 -45.00
CA ASN A 21 -32.27 -10.39 -46.15
C ASN A 21 -31.60 -9.99 -47.47
N CYS A 22 -30.29 -9.82 -47.49
CA CYS A 22 -29.56 -9.42 -48.68
C CYS A 22 -29.32 -10.60 -49.62
N SER A 23 -29.69 -10.47 -50.91
CA SER A 23 -29.49 -11.53 -51.93
C SER A 23 -28.01 -11.87 -52.15
N SER A 24 -27.08 -10.98 -51.85
CA SER A 24 -25.63 -11.21 -51.91
C SER A 24 -25.01 -11.68 -50.60
N GLN A 25 -25.80 -11.99 -49.57
CA GLN A 25 -25.33 -12.42 -48.25
C GLN A 25 -24.31 -13.59 -48.34
N THR A 26 -24.65 -14.64 -49.13
CA THR A 26 -23.77 -15.78 -49.32
C THR A 26 -22.44 -15.42 -50.00
N THR A 27 -22.44 -14.42 -50.89
CA THR A 27 -21.22 -13.93 -51.55
C THR A 27 -20.35 -13.12 -50.62
N CYS A 28 -20.96 -12.22 -49.82
CA CYS A 28 -20.25 -11.39 -48.83
C CYS A 28 -19.66 -12.25 -47.69
N PHE A 29 -20.36 -13.30 -47.23
CA PHE A 29 -19.95 -14.10 -46.09
C PHE A 29 -19.12 -15.34 -46.46
N HIS A 30 -19.28 -15.92 -47.69
CA HIS A 30 -18.74 -17.25 -48.00
C HIS A 30 -17.56 -17.27 -48.98
N LYS A 31 -17.25 -16.22 -49.74
CA LYS A 31 -16.16 -16.27 -50.73
C LYS A 31 -14.93 -15.46 -50.31
N LYS A 32 -13.80 -16.17 -50.23
CA LYS A 32 -12.42 -15.72 -50.19
C LYS A 32 -11.97 -14.94 -48.93
N TYR A 33 -12.88 -14.31 -48.16
CA TYR A 33 -12.50 -13.44 -47.02
C TYR A 33 -13.17 -13.80 -45.68
N GLY A 34 -14.17 -14.71 -45.69
CA GLY A 34 -14.84 -15.25 -44.50
C GLY A 34 -15.66 -14.25 -43.66
N PRO A 35 -16.54 -14.76 -42.80
CA PRO A 35 -17.39 -13.92 -41.94
C PRO A 35 -16.59 -12.97 -41.01
N HIS A 36 -15.36 -13.33 -40.69
CA HIS A 36 -14.48 -12.49 -39.86
C HIS A 36 -14.12 -11.13 -40.44
N ARG A 37 -14.06 -11.00 -41.80
CA ARG A 37 -13.70 -9.71 -42.39
C ARG A 37 -14.84 -8.70 -42.32
N LEU A 38 -16.07 -9.15 -42.58
CA LEU A 38 -17.25 -8.29 -42.50
C LEU A 38 -17.51 -7.83 -41.06
N VAL A 39 -17.43 -8.75 -40.10
CA VAL A 39 -17.55 -8.42 -38.68
C VAL A 39 -16.45 -7.46 -38.24
N LYS A 40 -15.19 -7.64 -38.67
CA LYS A 40 -14.10 -6.70 -38.43
C LYS A 40 -14.39 -5.34 -39.05
N LEU A 41 -14.93 -5.30 -40.27
CA LEU A 41 -15.28 -4.07 -40.94
C LEU A 41 -16.42 -3.33 -40.21
N MET A 42 -17.47 -4.02 -39.80
CA MET A 42 -18.55 -3.47 -38.98
C MET A 42 -18.01 -2.90 -37.66
N ASN A 43 -17.18 -3.67 -36.97
CA ASN A 43 -16.58 -3.25 -35.69
C ASN A 43 -15.65 -2.03 -35.88
N LYS A 44 -14.87 -2.00 -36.97
CA LYS A 44 -14.06 -0.83 -37.35
C LYS A 44 -14.94 0.37 -37.60
N GLY A 45 -15.99 0.21 -38.40
CA GLY A 45 -16.93 1.28 -38.74
C GLY A 45 -17.65 1.91 -37.55
N LEU A 46 -17.89 1.15 -36.47
CA LEU A 46 -18.46 1.68 -35.22
C LEU A 46 -17.46 2.53 -34.43
N LYS A 47 -16.18 2.22 -34.52
CA LYS A 47 -15.12 2.88 -33.71
C LYS A 47 -14.49 4.07 -34.44
N GLU A 48 -14.24 3.90 -35.74
CA GLU A 48 -13.47 4.83 -36.58
C GLU A 48 -14.16 5.04 -37.93
N HIS A 49 -13.64 5.99 -38.71
CA HIS A 49 -14.05 6.15 -40.10
C HIS A 49 -13.35 5.11 -40.96
N TYR A 50 -14.03 4.68 -42.03
CA TYR A 50 -13.43 3.83 -43.04
C TYR A 50 -12.34 4.61 -43.81
N ASN A 51 -11.30 3.92 -44.24
CA ASN A 51 -10.31 4.43 -45.16
C ASN A 51 -10.72 4.08 -46.61
N GLU A 52 -10.03 4.61 -47.60
CA GLU A 52 -10.32 4.37 -49.03
C GLU A 52 -10.38 2.87 -49.37
N THR A 53 -9.48 2.06 -48.83
CA THR A 53 -9.47 0.63 -49.12
C THR A 53 -10.66 -0.13 -48.51
N ASP A 54 -11.21 0.37 -47.38
CA ASP A 54 -12.43 -0.20 -46.78
C ASP A 54 -13.66 0.21 -47.57
N GLU A 55 -13.74 1.46 -48.03
CA GLU A 55 -14.83 1.97 -48.85
C GLU A 55 -14.86 1.29 -50.23
N ASP A 56 -13.70 1.16 -50.86
CA ASP A 56 -13.59 0.39 -52.14
C ASP A 56 -14.09 -1.05 -51.98
N PHE A 57 -13.76 -1.73 -50.85
CA PHE A 57 -14.24 -3.06 -50.57
C PHE A 57 -15.78 -3.08 -50.38
N ILE A 58 -16.34 -2.08 -49.69
CA ILE A 58 -17.78 -1.99 -49.49
C ILE A 58 -18.47 -1.75 -50.84
N HIS A 59 -17.99 -0.84 -51.66
CA HIS A 59 -18.54 -0.56 -53.01
C HIS A 59 -18.44 -1.76 -53.93
N GLN A 60 -17.38 -2.55 -53.82
CA GLN A 60 -17.18 -3.73 -54.68
C GLN A 60 -18.12 -4.91 -54.34
N TYR A 61 -18.45 -5.11 -53.05
CA TYR A 61 -19.13 -6.30 -52.58
C TYR A 61 -20.53 -6.07 -52.01
N CYS A 62 -20.88 -4.86 -51.60
CA CYS A 62 -22.20 -4.53 -51.07
C CYS A 62 -23.16 -4.11 -52.20
N LEU A 63 -24.38 -4.62 -52.22
CA LEU A 63 -25.39 -4.24 -53.20
C LEU A 63 -25.91 -2.81 -52.99
N ASN A 64 -25.88 -2.33 -51.76
CA ASN A 64 -26.32 -0.96 -51.40
C ASN A 64 -25.25 -0.27 -50.54
N PRO A 65 -24.09 0.07 -51.11
CA PRO A 65 -22.95 0.57 -50.34
C PRO A 65 -23.27 1.88 -49.63
N GLU A 66 -23.94 2.82 -50.29
CA GLU A 66 -24.31 4.11 -49.67
C GLU A 66 -25.23 3.92 -48.47
N LYS A 67 -26.25 3.10 -48.57
CA LYS A 67 -27.18 2.81 -47.49
C LYS A 67 -26.44 2.15 -46.31
N TYR A 68 -25.49 1.24 -46.60
CA TYR A 68 -24.66 0.60 -45.59
C TYR A 68 -23.78 1.64 -44.85
N LEU A 69 -23.10 2.53 -45.56
CA LEU A 69 -22.25 3.55 -45.02
C LEU A 69 -23.06 4.52 -44.14
N ASP A 70 -24.23 4.96 -44.63
CA ASP A 70 -25.12 5.83 -43.83
C ASP A 70 -25.58 5.16 -42.54
N LEU A 71 -25.99 3.88 -42.60
CA LEU A 71 -26.44 3.13 -41.45
C LEU A 71 -25.30 2.94 -40.41
N VAL A 72 -24.10 2.59 -40.86
CA VAL A 72 -22.92 2.47 -40.00
C VAL A 72 -22.57 3.81 -39.37
N ASN A 73 -22.67 4.90 -40.10
CA ASN A 73 -22.44 6.25 -39.58
C ASN A 73 -23.48 6.64 -38.51
N GLN A 74 -24.75 6.26 -38.71
CA GLN A 74 -25.79 6.47 -37.70
C GLN A 74 -25.48 5.68 -36.42
N TYR A 75 -25.24 4.37 -36.54
CA TYR A 75 -24.91 3.54 -35.38
C TYR A 75 -23.60 3.92 -34.69
N ARG A 76 -22.62 4.44 -35.44
CA ARG A 76 -21.38 4.99 -34.87
C ARG A 76 -21.66 6.17 -33.95
N LYS A 77 -22.57 7.07 -34.33
CA LYS A 77 -22.93 8.21 -33.47
C LYS A 77 -23.54 7.74 -32.16
N ASP A 78 -24.46 6.78 -32.22
CA ASP A 78 -25.13 6.22 -31.06
C ASP A 78 -24.16 5.42 -30.16
N TYR A 79 -23.31 4.61 -30.77
CA TYR A 79 -22.29 3.84 -30.08
C TYR A 79 -21.30 4.75 -29.33
N ARG A 80 -20.80 5.81 -29.98
CA ARG A 80 -19.89 6.80 -29.36
C ARG A 80 -20.58 7.56 -28.22
N LYS A 81 -21.86 7.90 -28.37
CA LYS A 81 -22.62 8.56 -27.30
C LYS A 81 -22.72 7.67 -26.07
N ILE A 82 -23.02 6.40 -26.26
CA ILE A 82 -23.11 5.42 -25.15
C ILE A 82 -21.72 5.18 -24.53
N GLN A 83 -20.66 5.07 -25.33
CA GLN A 83 -19.28 4.95 -24.82
C GLN A 83 -18.90 6.14 -23.94
N ARG A 84 -19.19 7.37 -24.38
CA ARG A 84 -18.94 8.58 -23.60
C ARG A 84 -19.69 8.57 -22.27
N VAL A 85 -20.98 8.27 -22.29
CA VAL A 85 -21.79 8.18 -21.06
C VAL A 85 -21.26 7.09 -20.11
N GLN A 86 -20.77 5.97 -20.64
CA GLN A 86 -20.17 4.91 -19.83
C GLN A 86 -18.84 5.35 -19.21
N GLU A 87 -18.02 6.07 -19.93
CA GLU A 87 -16.77 6.64 -19.40
C GLU A 87 -17.04 7.70 -18.33
N GLU A 88 -17.97 8.61 -18.58
CA GLU A 88 -18.41 9.62 -17.62
C GLU A 88 -18.98 8.96 -16.35
N TYR A 89 -19.79 7.92 -16.49
CA TYR A 89 -20.33 7.17 -15.34
C TYR A 89 -19.25 6.45 -14.54
N LYS A 90 -18.22 5.88 -15.21
CA LYS A 90 -17.07 5.26 -14.53
C LYS A 90 -16.27 6.29 -13.76
N THR A 91 -16.00 7.45 -14.36
CA THR A 91 -15.26 8.54 -13.73
C THR A 91 -16.03 9.06 -12.51
N MET A 92 -17.32 9.35 -12.70
CA MET A 92 -18.19 9.83 -11.61
C MET A 92 -18.30 8.80 -10.47
N LYS A 93 -18.37 7.51 -10.78
CA LYS A 93 -18.38 6.44 -9.77
C LYS A 93 -17.07 6.38 -9.01
N SER A 94 -15.92 6.53 -9.70
CA SER A 94 -14.60 6.59 -9.09
C SER A 94 -14.46 7.80 -8.16
N ASP A 95 -14.89 8.96 -8.63
CA ASP A 95 -14.85 10.21 -7.85
C ASP A 95 -15.75 10.14 -6.62
N LEU A 96 -16.93 9.56 -6.75
CA LEU A 96 -17.86 9.33 -5.64
C LEU A 96 -17.26 8.39 -4.59
N TYR A 97 -16.64 7.29 -5.01
CA TYR A 97 -15.94 6.39 -4.08
C TYR A 97 -14.78 7.09 -3.38
N HIS A 98 -14.03 7.93 -4.11
CA HIS A 98 -12.96 8.71 -3.51
C HIS A 98 -13.47 9.72 -2.49
N GLN A 99 -14.56 10.43 -2.81
CA GLN A 99 -15.21 11.37 -1.88
C GLN A 99 -15.80 10.68 -0.66
N PHE A 100 -16.45 9.53 -0.81
CA PHE A 100 -16.95 8.74 0.32
C PHE A 100 -15.82 8.18 1.19
N SER A 101 -14.72 7.77 0.59
CA SER A 101 -13.53 7.33 1.33
C SER A 101 -12.93 8.47 2.15
N LEU A 102 -12.81 9.67 1.55
CA LEU A 102 -12.35 10.88 2.25
C LEU A 102 -13.29 11.31 3.39
N LEU A 103 -14.60 11.27 3.16
CA LEU A 103 -15.60 11.60 4.18
C LEU A 103 -15.59 10.61 5.35
N ASN A 104 -15.62 9.31 5.07
CA ASN A 104 -15.48 8.28 6.11
C ASN A 104 -14.19 8.46 6.89
N HIS A 105 -13.12 8.83 6.20
CA HIS A 105 -11.84 9.08 6.79
C HIS A 105 -11.87 10.30 7.74
N VAL A 106 -12.41 11.42 7.29
CA VAL A 106 -12.57 12.63 8.12
C VAL A 106 -13.46 12.33 9.34
N PHE A 107 -14.57 11.61 9.17
CA PHE A 107 -15.43 11.20 10.27
C PHE A 107 -14.74 10.24 11.24
N HIS A 108 -13.94 9.29 10.73
CA HIS A 108 -13.17 8.37 11.58
C HIS A 108 -12.06 9.10 12.35
N GLN A 109 -11.35 10.06 11.72
CA GLN A 109 -10.37 10.89 12.42
C GLN A 109 -11.01 11.73 13.54
N PHE A 110 -12.14 12.38 13.27
CA PHE A 110 -12.84 13.16 14.30
C PHE A 110 -13.39 12.27 15.43
N SER A 111 -13.97 11.13 15.10
CA SER A 111 -14.49 10.18 16.08
C SER A 111 -13.37 9.57 16.92
N HIS A 112 -12.28 9.15 16.30
CA HIS A 112 -11.15 8.51 16.96
C HIS A 112 -10.33 9.48 17.81
N GLN A 113 -10.09 10.71 17.34
CA GLN A 113 -9.37 11.73 18.12
C GLN A 113 -10.19 12.22 19.33
N LEU A 114 -11.51 12.28 19.22
CA LEU A 114 -12.37 12.73 20.32
C LEU A 114 -12.63 11.63 21.35
N GLU A 115 -12.73 10.36 20.94
CA GLU A 115 -13.05 9.26 21.85
C GLU A 115 -11.81 8.67 22.52
N ILE A 116 -10.72 8.42 21.78
CA ILE A 116 -9.53 7.76 22.33
C ILE A 116 -8.77 8.70 23.27
N GLY A 117 -8.53 9.95 22.90
CA GLY A 117 -7.84 10.89 23.78
C GLY A 117 -8.52 11.05 25.14
N HIS A 118 -9.82 11.22 25.14
CA HIS A 118 -10.60 11.33 26.39
C HIS A 118 -10.72 10.02 27.18
N ILE A 119 -10.75 8.87 26.51
CA ILE A 119 -10.83 7.56 27.18
C ILE A 119 -9.49 7.21 27.80
N GLU A 120 -8.37 7.43 27.10
CA GLU A 120 -7.02 7.20 27.64
C GLU A 120 -6.73 8.13 28.81
N GLU A 121 -6.98 9.43 28.67
CA GLU A 121 -6.82 10.41 29.75
C GLU A 121 -7.63 10.03 30.98
N LYS A 122 -8.88 9.62 30.81
CA LYS A 122 -9.77 9.17 31.88
C LYS A 122 -9.22 7.92 32.58
N HIS A 123 -8.75 6.92 31.83
CA HIS A 123 -8.20 5.69 32.41
C HIS A 123 -6.91 5.95 33.17
N ILE A 124 -6.02 6.80 32.66
CA ILE A 124 -4.81 7.21 33.38
C ILE A 124 -5.20 7.92 34.67
N TYR A 125 -6.16 8.84 34.58
CA TYR A 125 -6.66 9.59 35.72
C TYR A 125 -7.20 8.65 36.84
N GLU A 126 -8.12 7.75 36.49
CA GLU A 126 -8.71 6.75 37.40
C GLU A 126 -7.64 5.84 37.99
N HIS A 127 -6.64 5.44 37.21
CA HIS A 127 -5.55 4.58 37.69
C HIS A 127 -4.70 5.29 38.73
N MET A 128 -4.29 6.53 38.46
CA MET A 128 -3.45 7.31 39.36
C MET A 128 -4.18 7.70 40.67
N GLU A 129 -5.49 7.97 40.61
CA GLU A 129 -6.31 8.18 41.82
C GLU A 129 -6.34 6.92 42.71
N GLY A 130 -6.28 5.71 42.12
CA GLY A 130 -6.20 4.45 42.84
C GLY A 130 -4.93 4.32 43.72
N TYR A 131 -3.88 5.08 43.40
CA TYR A 131 -2.63 5.18 44.20
C TYR A 131 -2.59 6.40 45.11
N HIS A 132 -3.73 7.03 45.37
CA HIS A 132 -3.87 8.20 46.24
C HIS A 132 -3.31 9.52 45.70
N PHE A 133 -2.96 9.59 44.42
CA PHE A 133 -2.56 10.85 43.78
C PHE A 133 -3.81 11.66 43.38
N GLN A 134 -3.88 12.88 43.84
CA GLN A 134 -4.96 13.78 43.46
C GLN A 134 -4.56 14.63 42.28
N LEU A 135 -5.13 14.33 41.10
CA LEU A 135 -4.86 15.09 39.89
C LEU A 135 -5.79 16.28 39.76
N ALA A 136 -5.23 17.46 39.49
CA ALA A 136 -5.99 18.66 39.14
C ALA A 136 -6.49 18.60 37.69
N HIS A 137 -5.64 18.10 36.82
CA HIS A 137 -5.92 17.83 35.40
C HIS A 137 -4.89 16.87 34.83
N LEU A 138 -5.23 16.23 33.72
CA LEU A 138 -4.35 15.42 32.88
C LEU A 138 -4.73 15.65 31.43
N LYS A 139 -3.76 15.93 30.59
CA LYS A 139 -3.95 16.09 29.15
C LYS A 139 -2.80 15.46 28.38
N LYS A 140 -3.12 14.81 27.25
CA LYS A 140 -2.17 14.19 26.34
C LYS A 140 -2.09 15.01 25.05
N TYR A 141 -0.89 15.48 24.70
CA TYR A 141 -0.63 16.25 23.47
C TYR A 141 0.38 15.53 22.61
N TYR A 142 0.15 15.44 21.33
CA TYR A 142 1.09 14.88 20.37
C TYR A 142 1.92 16.00 19.72
N GLU A 143 3.25 15.93 19.84
CA GLU A 143 4.17 16.81 19.13
C GLU A 143 4.40 16.32 17.70
N SER A 144 4.47 14.99 17.53
CA SER A 144 4.61 14.30 16.26
C SER A 144 3.83 12.98 16.31
N GLN A 145 3.88 12.20 15.26
CA GLN A 145 3.17 10.92 15.21
C GLN A 145 3.68 9.89 16.23
N SER A 146 4.89 10.06 16.79
CA SER A 146 5.54 9.12 17.71
C SER A 146 5.96 9.73 19.05
N VAL A 147 5.79 11.02 19.24
CA VAL A 147 6.18 11.69 20.49
C VAL A 147 4.98 12.44 21.05
N TYR A 148 4.65 12.17 22.29
CA TYR A 148 3.60 12.88 23.01
C TYR A 148 4.09 13.43 24.33
N TYR A 149 3.34 14.40 24.85
CA TYR A 149 3.52 14.98 26.18
C TYR A 149 2.29 14.71 27.03
N LEU A 150 2.52 14.42 28.31
CA LEU A 150 1.50 14.43 29.33
C LEU A 150 1.65 15.69 30.17
N GLU A 151 0.66 16.54 30.11
CA GLU A 151 0.54 17.71 30.98
C GLU A 151 -0.32 17.32 32.18
N ILE A 152 0.25 17.37 33.38
CA ILE A 152 -0.37 16.87 34.59
C ILE A 152 -0.29 17.92 35.69
N GLY A 153 -1.41 18.22 36.31
CA GLY A 153 -1.46 18.98 37.58
C GLY A 153 -1.70 18.03 38.73
N ILE A 154 -0.86 18.08 39.79
CA ILE A 154 -0.94 17.16 40.94
C ILE A 154 -0.96 17.99 42.22
N TYR A 155 -1.99 17.74 43.08
CA TYR A 155 -2.07 18.36 44.40
C TYR A 155 -1.15 17.67 45.42
N ASP A 156 -0.65 18.45 46.39
CA ASP A 156 0.02 17.98 47.61
C ASP A 156 1.09 16.90 47.39
N ILE A 157 1.95 17.06 46.39
CA ILE A 157 3.00 16.10 46.03
C ILE A 157 4.38 16.78 46.11
N THR A 158 5.36 16.09 46.67
CA THR A 158 6.76 16.49 46.71
C THR A 158 7.51 16.07 45.45
N LYS A 159 8.67 16.70 45.19
CA LYS A 159 9.53 16.32 44.07
C LYS A 159 10.01 14.86 44.21
N GLU A 160 10.35 14.42 45.42
CA GLU A 160 10.80 13.06 45.68
C GLU A 160 9.71 12.01 45.40
N GLU A 161 8.46 12.29 45.75
CA GLU A 161 7.32 11.44 45.44
C GLU A 161 7.03 11.37 43.94
N ILE A 162 7.22 12.49 43.20
CA ILE A 162 7.08 12.48 41.74
C ILE A 162 8.11 11.57 41.10
N GLU A 163 9.38 11.70 41.45
CA GLU A 163 10.48 10.96 40.84
C GLU A 163 10.50 9.48 41.26
N ASN A 164 10.16 9.16 42.51
CA ASN A 164 10.31 7.82 43.04
C ASN A 164 9.01 6.99 43.04
N GLU A 165 7.84 7.60 42.95
CA GLU A 165 6.55 6.92 43.03
C GLU A 165 5.65 7.21 41.83
N PHE A 166 5.33 8.49 41.60
CA PHE A 166 4.35 8.88 40.59
C PHE A 166 4.77 8.46 39.17
N ILE A 167 5.98 8.86 38.72
CA ILE A 167 6.49 8.55 37.38
C ILE A 167 6.64 7.03 37.19
N PRO A 168 7.29 6.26 38.09
CA PRO A 168 7.42 4.82 37.92
C PRO A 168 6.09 4.07 37.85
N ILE A 169 5.08 4.50 38.63
CA ILE A 169 3.74 3.91 38.56
C ILE A 169 3.08 4.22 37.22
N LEU A 170 3.18 5.46 36.75
CA LEU A 170 2.63 5.87 35.47
C LEU A 170 3.31 5.17 34.29
N GLU A 171 4.65 5.07 34.31
CA GLU A 171 5.44 4.32 33.31
C GLU A 171 5.07 2.84 33.30
N SER A 172 4.90 2.22 34.48
CA SER A 172 4.46 0.82 34.59
C SER A 172 3.05 0.61 34.03
N TYR A 173 2.15 1.55 34.26
CA TYR A 173 0.80 1.49 33.72
C TYR A 173 0.75 1.65 32.21
N LEU A 174 1.49 2.63 31.69
CA LEU A 174 1.57 2.90 30.24
C LEU A 174 2.46 1.88 29.52
N ASN A 175 3.32 1.16 30.24
CA ASN A 175 4.39 0.33 29.71
C ASN A 175 5.35 1.11 28.80
N GLU A 176 5.64 2.36 29.18
CA GLU A 176 6.40 3.33 28.40
C GLU A 176 7.37 4.08 29.31
N THR A 177 8.40 4.71 28.72
CA THR A 177 9.37 5.55 29.45
C THR A 177 9.03 7.01 29.27
N LEU A 178 9.09 7.78 30.35
CA LEU A 178 8.70 9.18 30.39
C LEU A 178 9.83 10.03 30.97
N ASP A 179 10.21 11.09 30.26
CA ASP A 179 11.17 12.08 30.75
C ASP A 179 10.47 13.34 31.25
N VAL A 180 11.03 13.92 32.29
CA VAL A 180 10.52 15.16 32.86
C VAL A 180 11.04 16.35 32.04
N GLU A 181 10.16 16.95 31.24
CA GLU A 181 10.49 18.18 30.51
C GLU A 181 10.31 19.44 31.35
N ILE A 182 9.23 19.50 32.09
CA ILE A 182 8.90 20.64 32.95
C ILE A 182 8.36 20.13 34.26
N MET A 183 8.94 20.65 35.36
CA MET A 183 8.39 20.48 36.72
C MET A 183 8.36 21.85 37.40
N LYS A 184 7.18 22.31 37.75
CA LYS A 184 7.00 23.57 38.50
C LYS A 184 6.24 23.28 39.78
N THR A 185 6.93 23.39 40.90
CA THR A 185 6.27 23.30 42.23
C THR A 185 5.19 24.39 42.37
N PRO A 186 4.22 24.25 43.28
CA PRO A 186 3.05 25.10 43.36
C PRO A 186 3.41 26.58 43.33
N MET A 187 3.05 27.25 42.28
CA MET A 187 2.97 28.71 42.33
C MET A 187 1.75 29.07 43.20
N HIS A 188 1.91 30.05 44.07
CA HIS A 188 0.86 30.50 45.02
C HIS A 188 -0.54 30.78 44.42
N GLN A 189 -0.68 30.71 43.09
CA GLN A 189 -1.95 30.95 42.37
C GLN A 189 -2.68 29.70 41.91
N LEU A 190 -1.99 28.56 41.74
CA LEU A 190 -2.64 27.33 41.17
C LEU A 190 -2.86 26.23 42.21
N GLY A 191 -2.09 26.22 43.31
CA GLY A 191 -2.28 25.24 44.39
C GLY A 191 -1.85 23.80 44.09
N TYR A 192 -1.31 23.52 42.88
CA TYR A 192 -0.83 22.17 42.47
C TYR A 192 0.55 22.27 41.79
N THR A 193 1.25 21.13 41.79
CA THR A 193 2.49 20.99 41.02
C THR A 193 2.17 20.74 39.57
N TYR A 194 2.78 21.52 38.68
CA TYR A 194 2.65 21.40 37.23
C TYR A 194 3.79 20.55 36.68
N LEU A 195 3.45 19.43 36.00
CA LEU A 195 4.36 18.47 35.43
C LEU A 195 4.09 18.29 33.95
N VAL A 196 5.14 18.31 33.14
CA VAL A 196 5.10 17.91 31.75
C VAL A 196 6.08 16.75 31.56
N LEU A 197 5.54 15.60 31.19
CA LEU A 197 6.30 14.41 30.87
C LEU A 197 6.30 14.20 29.35
N LYS A 198 7.46 13.85 28.83
CA LYS A 198 7.63 13.54 27.41
C LYS A 198 7.82 12.03 27.24
N HIS A 199 7.05 11.44 26.35
CA HIS A 199 7.21 10.04 25.97
C HIS A 199 8.41 9.84 25.06
N HIS A 200 9.23 8.83 25.35
CA HIS A 200 10.32 8.37 24.49
C HIS A 200 10.08 6.93 24.02
N THR A 201 10.41 6.67 22.77
CA THR A 201 10.48 5.30 22.26
C THR A 201 11.73 4.62 22.85
N ARG A 202 11.60 3.35 23.22
CA ARG A 202 12.71 2.53 23.74
C ARG A 202 13.72 2.18 22.66
N TYR A 203 13.24 2.09 21.44
CA TYR A 203 14.03 1.68 20.27
C TYR A 203 13.94 2.71 19.17
N PHE A 204 14.90 2.69 18.28
CA PHE A 204 14.88 3.34 16.98
C PHE A 204 15.45 2.39 15.93
N VAL A 205 15.09 2.58 14.66
CA VAL A 205 15.53 1.72 13.57
C VAL A 205 16.52 2.47 12.70
N GLN A 206 17.75 1.97 12.60
CA GLN A 206 18.66 2.34 11.52
C GLN A 206 18.34 1.53 10.28
N TYR A 207 18.44 2.12 9.10
CA TYR A 207 18.16 1.41 7.86
C TYR A 207 19.06 1.83 6.71
N GLY A 208 19.14 0.97 5.71
CA GLY A 208 19.78 1.24 4.43
C GLY A 208 19.07 0.47 3.32
N VAL A 209 18.94 1.10 2.16
CA VAL A 209 18.33 0.51 0.97
C VAL A 209 19.30 0.60 -0.18
N CYS A 210 19.42 -0.48 -0.94
CA CYS A 210 20.17 -0.52 -2.19
C CYS A 210 19.30 -1.17 -3.26
N GLN A 211 19.20 -0.51 -4.42
CA GLN A 211 18.44 -0.98 -5.58
C GLN A 211 19.35 -1.05 -6.80
N CYS A 212 19.15 -2.07 -7.62
CA CYS A 212 19.83 -2.26 -8.88
C CYS A 212 18.85 -2.71 -9.94
N ALA A 213 18.57 -1.85 -10.92
CA ALA A 213 17.70 -2.19 -12.04
C ALA A 213 18.39 -3.17 -13.01
N LYS A 214 17.63 -4.13 -13.53
CA LYS A 214 18.08 -5.04 -14.58
C LYS A 214 18.39 -4.30 -15.88
N GLU A 215 17.48 -3.42 -16.27
CA GLU A 215 17.64 -2.53 -17.40
C GLU A 215 17.88 -1.10 -16.92
N SER A 216 18.66 -0.32 -17.66
CA SER A 216 19.18 0.99 -17.22
C SER A 216 18.14 2.11 -17.06
N ILE A 217 16.82 1.84 -17.18
CA ILE A 217 15.79 2.88 -17.29
C ILE A 217 14.99 3.06 -15.99
N ALA A 218 14.55 1.99 -15.34
CA ALA A 218 13.81 2.05 -14.08
C ALA A 218 13.80 0.69 -13.39
N CYS A 219 13.88 0.68 -12.05
CA CYS A 219 13.65 -0.51 -11.23
C CYS A 219 12.15 -0.70 -11.06
N GLY A 220 11.64 -1.90 -11.30
CA GLY A 220 10.24 -2.27 -11.08
C GLY A 220 9.86 -2.34 -9.61
N ASP A 221 10.87 -2.59 -8.77
CA ASP A 221 10.72 -2.58 -7.32
C ASP A 221 10.51 -1.17 -6.79
N SER A 222 9.67 -1.06 -5.78
CA SER A 222 9.48 0.16 -5.01
C SER A 222 9.53 -0.14 -3.52
N TYR A 223 9.97 0.83 -2.73
CA TYR A 223 9.98 0.71 -1.28
C TYR A 223 9.34 1.92 -0.60
N MET A 224 8.91 1.72 0.65
CA MET A 224 8.26 2.73 1.47
C MET A 224 8.82 2.68 2.88
N ILE A 225 9.11 3.86 3.42
CA ILE A 225 9.56 4.02 4.82
C ILE A 225 8.83 5.23 5.39
N PHE A 226 8.22 5.07 6.55
CA PHE A 226 7.64 6.18 7.30
C PHE A 226 7.39 5.77 8.75
N SER A 227 7.28 6.77 9.62
CA SER A 227 6.90 6.60 11.02
C SER A 227 5.50 7.17 11.26
N MET A 228 4.76 6.52 12.14
CA MET A 228 3.47 7.00 12.61
C MET A 228 3.22 6.50 14.04
N ASN A 229 2.90 7.41 14.94
CA ASN A 229 2.83 7.14 16.38
C ASN A 229 4.14 6.47 16.85
N GLU A 230 4.05 5.37 17.57
CA GLU A 230 5.17 4.58 18.10
C GLU A 230 5.66 3.51 17.12
N ASN A 231 5.20 3.51 15.89
CA ASN A 231 5.50 2.48 14.92
C ASN A 231 6.30 3.04 13.73
N ASP A 232 7.33 2.29 13.35
CA ASP A 232 8.02 2.45 12.08
C ASP A 232 7.53 1.43 11.07
N TYR A 233 7.28 1.89 9.85
CA TYR A 233 6.76 1.10 8.74
C TYR A 233 7.78 1.00 7.63
N PHE A 234 8.07 -0.23 7.21
CA PHE A 234 8.95 -0.55 6.10
C PHE A 234 8.21 -1.47 5.15
N ALA A 235 8.27 -1.17 3.86
CA ALA A 235 7.64 -2.03 2.87
C ALA A 235 8.46 -2.08 1.58
N LEU A 236 8.40 -3.23 0.93
CA LEU A 236 8.96 -3.53 -0.37
C LEU A 236 7.84 -4.11 -1.24
N SER A 237 7.74 -3.66 -2.47
CA SER A 237 6.75 -4.12 -3.44
C SER A 237 7.41 -4.25 -4.80
N ASP A 238 7.28 -5.40 -5.42
CA ASP A 238 7.66 -5.64 -6.79
C ASP A 238 6.42 -5.62 -7.69
N GLY A 239 6.46 -4.80 -8.73
CA GLY A 239 5.42 -4.68 -9.73
C GLY A 239 5.60 -5.69 -10.84
N MET A 240 4.57 -6.48 -11.15
CA MET A 240 4.64 -7.47 -12.22
C MET A 240 4.95 -6.86 -13.59
N GLY A 241 5.98 -7.37 -14.23
CA GLY A 241 6.46 -6.91 -15.53
C GLY A 241 7.81 -6.22 -15.40
N GLN A 242 8.21 -5.49 -16.44
CA GLN A 242 9.51 -4.81 -16.47
C GLN A 242 9.33 -3.32 -16.79
N GLY A 243 10.26 -2.51 -16.27
CA GLY A 243 10.38 -1.11 -16.62
C GLY A 243 9.38 -0.18 -15.93
N GLN A 244 9.15 0.98 -16.54
CA GLN A 244 8.42 2.10 -15.95
C GLN A 244 7.00 1.74 -15.44
N LYS A 245 6.29 0.85 -16.15
CA LYS A 245 4.92 0.50 -15.78
C LYS A 245 4.87 -0.30 -14.47
N ALA A 246 5.76 -1.27 -14.31
CA ALA A 246 5.88 -2.06 -13.07
C ALA A 246 6.26 -1.14 -11.90
N SER A 247 7.20 -0.23 -12.12
CA SER A 247 7.60 0.80 -11.15
C SER A 247 6.42 1.72 -10.74
N ASP A 248 5.63 2.18 -11.71
CA ASP A 248 4.47 3.05 -11.42
C ASP A 248 3.39 2.32 -10.61
N ASP A 249 3.20 1.03 -10.84
CA ASP A 249 2.18 0.24 -10.15
C ASP A 249 2.61 -0.15 -8.72
N SER A 250 3.85 -0.60 -8.52
CA SER A 250 4.39 -0.88 -7.19
C SER A 250 4.43 0.39 -6.33
N LYS A 251 4.86 1.51 -6.89
CA LYS A 251 4.90 2.80 -6.22
C LYS A 251 3.51 3.30 -5.83
N LEU A 252 2.54 3.25 -6.76
CA LEU A 252 1.16 3.64 -6.46
C LEU A 252 0.56 2.79 -5.34
N THR A 253 0.84 1.49 -5.33
CA THR A 253 0.38 0.56 -4.29
C THR A 253 0.89 1.00 -2.91
N LEU A 254 2.19 1.26 -2.80
CA LEU A 254 2.80 1.71 -1.56
C LEU A 254 2.33 3.11 -1.14
N ASP A 255 2.18 4.04 -2.10
CA ASP A 255 1.71 5.40 -1.81
C ASP A 255 0.28 5.39 -1.25
N VAL A 256 -0.62 4.58 -1.83
CA VAL A 256 -1.99 4.43 -1.33
C VAL A 256 -1.99 3.78 0.05
N MET A 257 -1.21 2.72 0.27
CA MET A 257 -1.07 2.10 1.60
C MET A 257 -0.61 3.11 2.65
N LYS A 258 0.45 3.85 2.35
CA LYS A 258 0.98 4.90 3.23
C LYS A 258 -0.07 5.93 3.60
N GLN A 259 -0.84 6.41 2.62
CA GLN A 259 -1.89 7.39 2.87
C GLN A 259 -2.99 6.81 3.76
N LEU A 260 -3.46 5.60 3.50
CA LEU A 260 -4.52 4.97 4.29
C LEU A 260 -4.07 4.73 5.73
N ILE A 261 -2.85 4.21 5.94
CA ILE A 261 -2.29 3.99 7.28
C ILE A 261 -2.10 5.33 8.01
N LYS A 262 -1.46 6.33 7.38
CA LYS A 262 -1.26 7.67 7.97
C LYS A 262 -2.56 8.34 8.36
N ASN A 263 -3.60 7.97 7.74
CA ASN A 263 -4.94 8.45 8.00
C ASN A 263 -5.69 7.60 9.03
N GLY A 264 -5.05 6.70 9.76
CA GLY A 264 -5.63 5.92 10.85
C GLY A 264 -6.51 4.75 10.41
N ILE A 265 -6.48 4.39 9.12
CA ILE A 265 -7.19 3.20 8.65
C ILE A 265 -6.42 1.97 9.11
N SER A 266 -7.14 0.97 9.65
CA SER A 266 -6.53 -0.26 10.12
C SER A 266 -5.73 -0.96 9.03
N LEU A 267 -4.68 -1.70 9.39
CA LEU A 267 -3.87 -2.46 8.43
C LEU A 267 -4.72 -3.41 7.59
N ASP A 268 -5.69 -4.07 8.21
CA ASP A 268 -6.58 -5.01 7.52
C ASP A 268 -7.45 -4.32 6.47
N ASP A 269 -8.12 -3.23 6.84
CA ASP A 269 -8.93 -2.43 5.92
C ASP A 269 -8.08 -1.79 4.81
N THR A 270 -6.86 -1.38 5.14
CA THR A 270 -5.88 -0.86 4.17
C THR A 270 -5.54 -1.92 3.13
N ILE A 271 -5.19 -3.13 3.55
CA ILE A 271 -4.87 -4.25 2.67
C ILE A 271 -6.05 -4.58 1.75
N GLN A 272 -7.26 -4.70 2.32
CA GLN A 272 -8.47 -4.99 1.53
C GLN A 272 -8.76 -3.88 0.51
N SER A 273 -8.59 -2.61 0.90
CA SER A 273 -8.83 -1.45 0.05
C SER A 273 -7.82 -1.39 -1.13
N VAL A 274 -6.54 -1.60 -0.84
CA VAL A 274 -5.48 -1.62 -1.85
C VAL A 274 -5.67 -2.80 -2.81
N ASN A 275 -5.99 -3.98 -2.28
CA ASN A 275 -6.29 -5.15 -3.10
C ASN A 275 -7.49 -4.92 -4.03
N ALA A 276 -8.56 -4.31 -3.52
CA ALA A 276 -9.72 -3.96 -4.33
C ALA A 276 -9.37 -2.93 -5.42
N LEU A 277 -8.54 -1.93 -5.10
CA LEU A 277 -8.05 -0.95 -6.07
C LEU A 277 -7.25 -1.60 -7.19
N LEU A 278 -6.31 -2.48 -6.86
CA LEU A 278 -5.52 -3.23 -7.83
C LEU A 278 -6.41 -4.05 -8.76
N LYS A 279 -7.44 -4.73 -8.23
CA LYS A 279 -8.41 -5.49 -9.03
C LYS A 279 -9.23 -4.62 -9.98
N ILE A 280 -9.63 -3.43 -9.56
CA ILE A 280 -10.37 -2.49 -10.42
C ILE A 280 -9.49 -1.99 -11.56
N LYS A 281 -8.22 -1.71 -11.30
CA LYS A 281 -7.23 -1.30 -12.28
C LYS A 281 -6.85 -2.45 -13.22
N ASN A 282 -6.92 -3.68 -12.72
CA ASN A 282 -6.42 -4.91 -13.37
C ASN A 282 -7.38 -5.53 -14.40
N ARG A 283 -7.77 -4.79 -15.41
CA ARG A 283 -8.34 -5.42 -16.62
C ARG A 283 -7.30 -6.20 -17.46
N ASN A 284 -6.01 -6.15 -17.10
CA ASN A 284 -4.88 -6.69 -17.86
C ASN A 284 -3.87 -7.47 -17.01
N ASP A 285 -4.33 -8.32 -16.07
CA ASP A 285 -3.47 -9.27 -15.31
C ASP A 285 -2.27 -8.62 -14.60
N MET A 286 -2.49 -7.54 -13.84
CA MET A 286 -1.44 -6.89 -13.06
C MET A 286 -1.56 -7.27 -11.59
N PHE A 287 -0.49 -7.86 -11.07
CA PHE A 287 -0.36 -8.25 -9.67
C PHE A 287 0.86 -7.53 -9.09
N THR A 288 0.89 -7.33 -7.80
CA THR A 288 2.07 -6.80 -7.13
C THR A 288 2.35 -7.59 -5.87
N THR A 289 3.62 -7.82 -5.59
CA THR A 289 4.03 -8.39 -4.32
C THR A 289 3.93 -7.33 -3.23
N MET A 290 3.80 -7.76 -1.98
CA MET A 290 3.83 -6.89 -0.83
C MET A 290 4.58 -7.57 0.30
N ASP A 291 5.68 -6.98 0.70
CA ASP A 291 6.41 -7.30 1.92
C ASP A 291 6.38 -6.06 2.81
N MET A 292 5.66 -6.13 3.92
CA MET A 292 5.52 -4.99 4.82
C MET A 292 5.81 -5.42 6.25
N MET A 293 6.47 -4.54 6.97
CA MET A 293 6.81 -4.70 8.37
C MET A 293 6.43 -3.44 9.14
N GLU A 294 5.72 -3.62 10.24
CA GLU A 294 5.42 -2.60 11.24
C GLU A 294 6.16 -2.94 12.52
N ILE A 295 7.01 -2.04 12.99
CA ILE A 295 7.80 -2.21 14.20
C ILE A 295 7.31 -1.22 15.27
N ASN A 296 6.82 -1.74 16.39
CA ASN A 296 6.53 -0.90 17.55
C ASN A 296 7.82 -0.56 18.30
N LEU A 297 8.15 0.72 18.36
CA LEU A 297 9.42 1.21 18.91
C LEU A 297 9.48 1.21 20.44
N VAL A 298 8.36 0.97 21.12
CA VAL A 298 8.32 0.82 22.58
C VAL A 298 8.62 -0.61 22.99
N SER A 299 7.95 -1.57 22.35
CA SER A 299 8.02 -2.99 22.74
C SER A 299 8.95 -3.84 21.88
N GLY A 300 9.33 -3.39 20.66
CA GLY A 300 9.99 -4.19 19.65
C GLY A 300 9.06 -5.19 18.97
N MET A 301 7.76 -5.21 19.33
CA MET A 301 6.79 -6.07 18.66
C MET A 301 6.69 -5.71 17.18
N THR A 302 6.90 -6.68 16.33
CA THR A 302 6.93 -6.49 14.89
C THR A 302 5.86 -7.32 14.21
N THR A 303 5.09 -6.69 13.36
CA THR A 303 4.04 -7.29 12.55
C THR A 303 4.53 -7.42 11.11
N PHE A 304 4.57 -8.64 10.59
CA PHE A 304 4.94 -8.95 9.21
C PHE A 304 3.69 -9.25 8.38
N ILE A 305 3.60 -8.63 7.21
CA ILE A 305 2.50 -8.75 6.26
C ILE A 305 3.10 -9.05 4.90
N LYS A 306 2.81 -10.24 4.35
CA LYS A 306 3.43 -10.70 3.11
C LYS A 306 2.39 -11.23 2.13
N TYR A 307 2.47 -10.75 0.88
CA TYR A 307 1.64 -11.22 -0.24
C TYR A 307 2.52 -11.46 -1.45
N GLY A 308 2.77 -12.74 -1.79
CA GLY A 308 3.62 -13.14 -2.90
C GLY A 308 5.07 -12.68 -2.79
N ALA A 309 5.50 -12.26 -1.62
CA ALA A 309 6.81 -11.69 -1.37
C ALA A 309 7.82 -12.74 -0.90
N CYS A 310 9.09 -12.45 -1.14
CA CYS A 310 10.22 -13.24 -0.64
C CYS A 310 10.23 -13.30 0.88
N PRO A 311 10.88 -14.31 1.49
CA PRO A 311 11.09 -14.35 2.92
C PRO A 311 11.83 -13.10 3.43
N THR A 312 11.51 -12.68 4.65
CA THR A 312 12.31 -11.70 5.41
C THR A 312 13.21 -12.47 6.36
N TYR A 313 14.46 -12.06 6.47
CA TYR A 313 15.44 -12.74 7.30
C TYR A 313 15.83 -11.84 8.47
N ILE A 314 15.93 -12.43 9.66
CA ILE A 314 16.39 -11.75 10.88
C ILE A 314 17.66 -12.44 11.35
N LEU A 315 18.77 -11.73 11.33
CA LEU A 315 20.03 -12.18 11.90
C LEU A 315 20.08 -11.76 13.38
N ARG A 316 20.10 -12.75 14.26
CA ARG A 316 20.14 -12.60 15.72
C ARG A 316 21.16 -13.55 16.30
N ASP A 317 22.18 -13.06 17.01
CA ASP A 317 23.17 -13.88 17.70
C ASP A 317 23.79 -14.98 16.80
N HIS A 318 24.10 -14.65 15.55
CA HIS A 318 24.60 -15.59 14.52
C HIS A 318 23.60 -16.64 14.02
N GLU A 319 22.33 -16.49 14.38
CA GLU A 319 21.26 -17.33 13.85
C GLU A 319 20.39 -16.56 12.87
N ILE A 320 20.06 -17.20 11.74
CA ILE A 320 19.16 -16.63 10.74
C ILE A 320 17.76 -17.18 10.97
N ILE A 321 16.83 -16.29 11.31
CA ILE A 321 15.41 -16.58 11.47
C ILE A 321 14.71 -16.17 10.20
N GLU A 322 13.95 -17.06 9.59
CA GLU A 322 13.20 -16.81 8.36
C GLU A 322 11.73 -16.55 8.65
N VAL A 323 11.20 -15.48 8.09
CA VAL A 323 9.78 -15.12 8.14
C VAL A 323 9.21 -15.24 6.73
N GLU A 324 8.57 -16.35 6.43
CA GLU A 324 7.96 -16.58 5.11
C GLU A 324 6.43 -16.64 5.18
N SER A 325 5.78 -16.37 4.05
CA SER A 325 4.34 -16.55 3.87
C SER A 325 4.05 -17.13 2.50
N LYS A 326 3.18 -18.14 2.44
CA LYS A 326 2.75 -18.82 1.20
C LYS A 326 1.44 -18.21 0.69
N THR A 327 1.40 -16.90 0.53
CA THR A 327 0.24 -16.15 0.04
C THR A 327 0.41 -15.79 -1.43
N LEU A 328 -0.71 -15.56 -2.11
CA LEU A 328 -0.72 -15.03 -3.47
C LEU A 328 -0.41 -13.52 -3.46
N PRO A 329 0.18 -12.98 -4.53
CA PRO A 329 0.31 -11.54 -4.71
C PRO A 329 -1.02 -10.81 -4.64
N MET A 330 -0.97 -9.52 -4.29
CA MET A 330 -2.15 -8.65 -4.25
C MET A 330 -2.73 -8.43 -5.65
N GLY A 331 -4.05 -8.30 -5.74
CA GLY A 331 -4.77 -8.12 -7.00
C GLY A 331 -5.29 -9.41 -7.64
N ILE A 332 -4.88 -10.61 -7.17
CA ILE A 332 -5.30 -11.91 -7.74
C ILE A 332 -6.67 -12.32 -7.21
N VAL A 333 -6.82 -12.42 -5.90
CA VAL A 333 -8.05 -12.91 -5.24
C VAL A 333 -8.76 -11.85 -4.44
N SER A 334 -10.05 -12.07 -4.10
CA SER A 334 -10.82 -11.20 -3.21
C SER A 334 -11.93 -12.01 -2.54
N PRO A 335 -12.14 -11.91 -1.21
CA PRO A 335 -11.26 -11.14 -0.30
C PRO A 335 -9.86 -11.77 -0.21
N LEU A 336 -8.87 -10.96 0.20
CA LEU A 336 -7.58 -11.47 0.60
C LEU A 336 -7.69 -12.02 2.03
N GLU A 337 -7.12 -13.19 2.26
CA GLU A 337 -6.92 -13.69 3.60
C GLU A 337 -5.73 -12.94 4.21
N THR A 338 -5.96 -12.20 5.30
CA THR A 338 -4.90 -11.43 5.96
C THR A 338 -4.05 -12.38 6.80
N VAL A 339 -2.83 -12.64 6.33
CA VAL A 339 -1.85 -13.45 7.07
C VAL A 339 -0.89 -12.49 7.77
N ILE A 340 -1.06 -12.36 9.08
CA ILE A 340 -0.22 -11.55 9.95
C ILE A 340 0.64 -12.47 10.80
N GLN A 341 1.95 -12.28 10.74
CA GLN A 341 2.90 -12.92 11.64
C GLN A 341 3.44 -11.87 12.59
N LYS A 342 3.52 -12.20 13.89
CA LYS A 342 4.05 -11.29 14.91
C LYS A 342 5.28 -11.91 15.56
N GLN A 343 6.33 -11.11 15.70
CA GLN A 343 7.55 -11.49 16.37
C GLN A 343 8.13 -10.30 17.12
N THR A 344 8.67 -10.52 18.30
CA THR A 344 9.38 -9.47 19.03
C THR A 344 10.84 -9.42 18.59
N LEU A 345 11.24 -8.29 18.03
CA LEU A 345 12.64 -7.99 17.72
C LEU A 345 13.39 -7.64 19.01
N LYS A 346 14.69 -7.91 19.00
CA LYS A 346 15.62 -7.58 20.09
C LYS A 346 16.61 -6.51 19.62
N GLU A 347 17.21 -5.86 20.59
CA GLU A 347 18.34 -4.95 20.33
C GLU A 347 19.43 -5.67 19.52
N ASN A 348 19.95 -4.99 18.50
CA ASN A 348 20.93 -5.46 17.53
C ASN A 348 20.45 -6.52 16.54
N ASP A 349 19.18 -6.89 16.51
CA ASP A 349 18.67 -7.67 15.38
C ASP A 349 18.88 -6.92 14.09
N ILE A 350 19.40 -7.64 13.07
CA ILE A 350 19.54 -7.12 11.71
C ILE A 350 18.51 -7.80 10.82
N ILE A 351 17.68 -7.03 10.16
CA ILE A 351 16.59 -7.54 9.35
C ILE A 351 16.88 -7.26 7.87
N PHE A 352 16.64 -8.25 7.02
CA PHE A 352 16.82 -8.17 5.57
C PHE A 352 15.49 -8.43 4.86
N MET A 353 15.00 -7.43 4.15
CA MET A 353 13.90 -7.53 3.20
C MET A 353 14.50 -7.49 1.79
N VAL A 354 14.15 -8.44 0.94
CA VAL A 354 14.72 -8.60 -0.39
C VAL A 354 13.64 -8.82 -1.43
N SER A 355 13.86 -8.31 -2.66
CA SER A 355 13.02 -8.66 -3.81
C SER A 355 13.46 -10.00 -4.42
N ASP A 356 12.67 -10.51 -5.36
CA ASP A 356 12.88 -11.82 -5.97
C ASP A 356 14.14 -11.87 -6.87
N GLY A 357 14.68 -10.73 -7.28
CA GLY A 357 16.00 -10.67 -7.92
C GLY A 357 17.15 -11.23 -7.08
N PHE A 358 16.97 -11.28 -5.74
CA PHE A 358 17.83 -12.04 -4.81
C PHE A 358 17.36 -13.47 -4.56
N SER A 359 16.24 -13.87 -5.17
CA SER A 359 15.49 -15.06 -4.78
C SER A 359 16.23 -16.38 -5.02
N GLY A 360 15.78 -17.38 -4.27
CA GLY A 360 16.18 -18.78 -4.40
C GLY A 360 17.36 -19.20 -3.54
N HIS A 361 18.30 -18.29 -3.25
CA HIS A 361 19.53 -18.62 -2.50
C HIS A 361 19.94 -17.54 -1.50
N PHE A 362 19.07 -16.58 -1.16
CA PHE A 362 19.47 -15.49 -0.25
C PHE A 362 19.80 -15.99 1.16
N TYR A 363 19.15 -17.06 1.62
CA TYR A 363 19.48 -17.67 2.90
C TYR A 363 20.92 -18.21 2.92
N GLU A 364 21.29 -19.00 1.91
CA GLU A 364 22.64 -19.54 1.77
C GLU A 364 23.65 -18.43 1.55
N PHE A 365 23.32 -17.47 0.68
CA PHE A 365 24.14 -16.29 0.43
C PHE A 365 24.39 -15.49 1.71
N LEU A 366 23.36 -15.24 2.51
CA LEU A 366 23.47 -14.54 3.79
C LEU A 366 24.35 -15.33 4.76
N LYS A 367 24.15 -16.64 4.85
CA LYS A 367 24.91 -17.53 5.72
C LYS A 367 26.39 -17.59 5.36
N GLU A 368 26.70 -17.61 4.07
CA GLU A 368 28.10 -17.61 3.57
C GLU A 368 28.80 -16.27 3.82
N ASN A 369 28.06 -15.16 3.82
CA ASN A 369 28.60 -13.81 3.95
C ASN A 369 28.36 -13.18 5.34
N GLU A 370 27.78 -13.90 6.30
CA GLU A 370 27.46 -13.40 7.62
C GLU A 370 28.66 -12.78 8.34
N TYR A 371 29.84 -13.38 8.19
CA TYR A 371 31.07 -12.89 8.81
C TYR A 371 31.51 -11.50 8.33
N LEU A 372 30.98 -11.02 7.19
CA LEU A 372 31.18 -9.67 6.67
C LEU A 372 30.18 -8.67 7.25
N ILE A 373 29.11 -9.16 7.87
CA ILE A 373 28.09 -8.35 8.52
C ILE A 373 28.55 -8.05 9.92
N GLY A 374 29.41 -7.06 10.04
CA GLY A 374 29.88 -6.57 11.32
C GLY A 374 28.88 -5.64 12.00
N ASP A 375 29.36 -4.86 12.98
CA ASP A 375 28.58 -3.82 13.65
C ASP A 375 28.50 -2.53 12.80
N ASP A 376 28.37 -2.71 11.49
CA ASP A 376 28.32 -1.62 10.52
C ASP A 376 26.92 -1.02 10.40
N HIS A 377 26.86 0.20 9.87
CA HIS A 377 25.58 0.84 9.59
C HIS A 377 24.83 0.08 8.48
N PRO A 378 23.51 -0.18 8.60
CA PRO A 378 22.70 -0.94 7.62
C PRO A 378 22.88 -0.52 6.17
N LYS A 379 23.14 0.77 5.93
CA LYS A 379 23.43 1.27 4.57
C LYS A 379 24.69 0.65 3.96
N ASN A 380 25.75 0.51 4.75
CA ASN A 380 26.99 -0.10 4.28
C ASN A 380 26.78 -1.61 4.03
N ILE A 381 26.04 -2.27 4.92
CA ILE A 381 25.67 -3.69 4.77
C ILE A 381 24.87 -3.90 3.48
N ALA A 382 23.86 -3.06 3.22
CA ALA A 382 23.05 -3.14 2.00
C ALA A 382 23.90 -2.98 0.73
N HIS A 383 24.82 -2.02 0.72
CA HIS A 383 25.74 -1.81 -0.42
C HIS A 383 26.72 -2.97 -0.60
N LEU A 384 27.28 -3.50 0.51
CA LEU A 384 28.19 -4.64 0.48
C LEU A 384 27.49 -5.87 -0.13
N LEU A 385 26.33 -6.26 0.42
CA LEU A 385 25.60 -7.43 -0.06
C LEU A 385 25.14 -7.26 -1.50
N MET A 386 24.69 -6.06 -1.90
CA MET A 386 24.34 -5.78 -3.29
C MET A 386 25.56 -5.91 -4.22
N SER A 387 26.76 -5.46 -3.81
CA SER A 387 27.96 -5.57 -4.63
C SER A 387 28.41 -7.03 -4.80
N LEU A 388 28.29 -7.85 -3.76
CA LEU A 388 28.62 -9.28 -3.81
C LEU A 388 27.64 -10.07 -4.69
N ALA A 389 26.34 -9.73 -4.64
CA ALA A 389 25.32 -10.39 -5.44
C ALA A 389 25.36 -10.02 -6.93
N ASN A 390 25.93 -8.85 -7.26
CA ASN A 390 25.90 -8.32 -8.63
C ASN A 390 26.79 -9.05 -9.63
N ASP A 391 27.75 -9.83 -9.17
CA ASP A 391 28.77 -10.49 -10.05
C ASP A 391 28.25 -11.77 -10.70
N GLU A 392 27.15 -12.37 -10.24
CA GLU A 392 26.82 -13.72 -10.67
C GLU A 392 25.58 -13.91 -11.54
N GLN A 393 24.50 -13.13 -11.46
CA GLN A 393 23.32 -13.35 -12.34
C GLN A 393 22.24 -12.24 -12.23
N ARG A 394 22.32 -11.17 -12.98
CA ARG A 394 21.23 -10.19 -13.10
C ARG A 394 20.10 -10.74 -13.99
N ASN A 395 19.22 -11.51 -13.43
CA ASN A 395 18.04 -11.98 -14.14
C ASN A 395 16.79 -11.10 -13.92
N ASP A 396 16.78 -10.26 -12.86
CA ASP A 396 15.69 -9.34 -12.52
C ASP A 396 16.16 -8.08 -11.80
N ASP A 397 15.23 -7.17 -11.52
CA ASP A 397 15.47 -6.03 -10.64
C ASP A 397 15.80 -6.53 -9.21
N MET A 398 16.75 -5.89 -8.56
CA MET A 398 17.23 -6.31 -7.25
C MET A 398 17.07 -5.17 -6.25
N THR A 399 16.39 -5.45 -5.15
CA THR A 399 16.28 -4.51 -4.02
C THR A 399 16.60 -5.24 -2.72
N ILE A 400 17.45 -4.63 -1.91
CA ILE A 400 17.71 -5.05 -0.54
C ILE A 400 17.48 -3.88 0.41
N MET A 401 16.70 -4.12 1.45
CA MET A 401 16.53 -3.21 2.57
C MET A 401 17.06 -3.89 3.83
N VAL A 402 18.03 -3.27 4.46
CA VAL A 402 18.65 -3.73 5.71
C VAL A 402 18.25 -2.79 6.83
N LEU A 403 17.79 -3.37 7.94
CA LEU A 403 17.37 -2.62 9.12
C LEU A 403 18.09 -3.15 10.36
N LYS A 404 18.36 -2.30 11.31
CA LYS A 404 18.93 -2.66 12.62
C LYS A 404 18.12 -2.01 13.72
N LEU A 405 17.61 -2.82 14.65
CA LEU A 405 16.94 -2.32 15.83
C LEU A 405 17.97 -1.89 16.88
N CYS A 406 17.99 -0.61 17.18
CA CYS A 406 18.89 -0.02 18.17
C CYS A 406 18.10 0.43 19.39
N LYS A 407 18.73 0.33 20.56
CA LYS A 407 18.17 0.92 21.78
C LYS A 407 18.54 2.40 21.85
N GLN A 408 17.59 3.22 22.30
CA GLN A 408 17.79 4.66 22.50
C GLN A 408 18.63 4.94 23.75
#